data_a4e656e6762d68b360707488e797aa24
#
_entry.id   a4e656e6762d68b360707488e797aa24
#
_cell.length_a   1.000
_cell.length_b   1.000
_cell.length_c   1.000
_cell.angle_alpha   90.00
_cell.angle_beta   90.00
_cell.angle_gamma   90.00
#
_symmetry.space_group_name_H-M   'P 1'
#
loop_
_entity.id
_entity.type
_entity.pdbx_description
1 polymer ?
#
loop_
_entity_poly.entity_id
_entity_poly.type
_entity_poly.pdbx_seq_one_letter_code
_entity_poly.pdbx_strand_id
1 'polypeptide(L)'
;MSQLNDISLVAQVVVFKNTRAFDQLVKEYQSPIRRFFLNLTCGDSELSDDLAQDTFIKAYTNIASFRNLSSFSTWLYRIAYNVFYDYIRSRKEKIGRAHV
;
A
#
# COMPACT_ATOMS: atom_id res chain seq x y z
N MET A 1 -6.45 -12.86 10.80
CA MET A 1 -5.42 -11.89 11.20
C MET A 1 -5.97 -10.99 12.26
N SER A 2 -5.20 -10.80 13.29
CA SER A 2 -5.64 -10.03 14.45
C SER A 2 -5.23 -8.57 14.29
N GLN A 3 -6.19 -7.66 14.48
CA GLN A 3 -5.91 -6.23 14.54
C GLN A 3 -4.91 -5.92 15.65
N LEU A 4 -4.99 -6.66 16.76
CA LEU A 4 -4.05 -6.50 17.88
C LEU A 4 -2.62 -6.85 17.46
N ASN A 5 -2.46 -7.90 16.64
CA ASN A 5 -1.16 -8.27 16.11
C ASN A 5 -0.59 -7.17 15.22
N ASP A 6 -1.43 -6.59 14.37
CA ASP A 6 -1.02 -5.48 13.49
C ASP A 6 -0.60 -4.26 14.31
N ILE A 7 -1.36 -3.92 15.35
CA ILE A 7 -1.03 -2.79 16.23
C ILE A 7 0.33 -3.00 16.88
N SER A 8 0.60 -4.21 17.35
CA SER A 8 1.88 -4.55 17.96
C SER A 8 3.02 -4.39 16.96
N LEU A 9 2.85 -4.91 15.75
CA LEU A 9 3.88 -4.81 14.71
C LEU A 9 4.12 -3.35 14.31
N VAL A 10 3.06 -2.58 14.15
CA VAL A 10 3.19 -1.15 13.83
C VAL A 10 3.95 -0.42 14.93
N ALA A 11 3.63 -0.69 16.18
CA ALA A 11 4.33 -0.06 17.32
C ALA A 11 5.82 -0.39 17.29
N GLN A 12 6.18 -1.62 16.96
CA GLN A 12 7.58 -2.02 16.87
C GLN A 12 8.31 -1.29 15.76
N VAL A 13 7.65 -1.06 14.63
CA VAL A 13 8.25 -0.31 13.51
C VAL A 13 8.45 1.15 13.92
N VAL A 14 7.42 1.76 14.48
CA VAL A 14 7.45 3.21 14.80
C VAL A 14 8.41 3.52 15.94
N VAL A 15 8.33 2.75 17.03
CA VAL A 15 9.09 3.05 18.25
C VAL A 15 10.53 2.55 18.14
N PHE A 16 10.73 1.33 17.65
CA PHE A 16 12.03 0.67 17.64
C PHE A 16 12.67 0.61 16.27
N LYS A 17 12.00 1.13 15.23
CA LYS A 17 12.46 1.08 13.83
C LYS A 17 12.79 -0.36 13.42
N ASN A 18 11.97 -1.29 13.84
CA ASN A 18 12.18 -2.71 13.61
C ASN A 18 11.68 -3.09 12.21
N THR A 19 12.61 -3.18 11.26
CA THR A 19 12.28 -3.50 9.87
C THR A 19 11.68 -4.92 9.72
N ARG A 20 12.06 -5.85 10.61
CA ARG A 20 11.51 -7.21 10.58
C ARG A 20 10.01 -7.21 10.90
N ALA A 21 9.58 -6.32 11.81
CA ALA A 21 8.16 -6.17 12.09
C ALA A 21 7.41 -5.67 10.87
N PHE A 22 8.00 -4.75 10.12
CA PHE A 22 7.38 -4.28 8.88
C PHE A 22 7.34 -5.40 7.83
N ASP A 23 8.39 -6.21 7.71
CA ASP A 23 8.41 -7.35 6.80
C ASP A 23 7.29 -8.33 7.10
N GLN A 24 6.95 -8.53 8.36
CA GLN A 24 5.82 -9.36 8.74
C GLN A 24 4.49 -8.77 8.26
N LEU A 25 4.33 -7.46 8.36
CA LEU A 25 3.15 -6.78 7.83
C LEU A 25 3.06 -6.95 6.32
N VAL A 26 4.18 -6.80 5.62
CA VAL A 26 4.21 -7.01 4.17
C VAL A 26 3.80 -8.43 3.82
N LYS A 27 4.38 -9.43 4.49
CA LYS A 27 4.03 -10.83 4.23
C LYS A 27 2.55 -11.11 4.46
N GLU A 28 1.96 -10.46 5.43
CA GLU A 28 0.56 -10.62 5.77
C GLU A 28 -0.35 -10.03 4.70
N TYR A 29 0.02 -8.89 4.15
CA TYR A 29 -0.85 -8.13 3.27
C TYR A 29 -0.46 -8.15 1.79
N GLN A 30 0.69 -8.73 1.42
CA GLN A 30 1.14 -8.67 0.03
C GLN A 30 0.16 -9.35 -0.93
N SER A 31 -0.40 -10.51 -0.56
CA SER A 31 -1.36 -11.20 -1.44
C SER A 31 -2.69 -10.46 -1.57
N PRO A 32 -3.31 -10.00 -0.47
CA PRO A 32 -4.54 -9.20 -0.59
C PRO A 32 -4.33 -7.91 -1.39
N ILE A 33 -3.23 -7.20 -1.16
CA ILE A 33 -2.95 -5.96 -1.88
C ILE A 33 -2.71 -6.24 -3.36
N ARG A 34 -1.94 -7.29 -3.68
CA ARG A 34 -1.73 -7.68 -5.08
C ARG A 34 -3.05 -8.00 -5.77
N ARG A 35 -3.91 -8.76 -5.09
CA ARG A 35 -5.23 -9.11 -5.62
C ARG A 35 -6.10 -7.88 -5.84
N PHE A 36 -6.03 -6.93 -4.92
CA PHE A 36 -6.71 -5.65 -5.06
C PHE A 36 -6.31 -4.96 -6.37
N PHE A 37 -5.03 -4.88 -6.66
CA PHE A 37 -4.55 -4.27 -7.89
C PHE A 37 -4.86 -5.11 -9.13
N LEU A 38 -4.80 -6.44 -9.03
CA LEU A 38 -5.18 -7.30 -10.15
C LEU A 38 -6.62 -7.04 -10.58
N ASN A 39 -7.51 -6.82 -9.62
CA ASN A 39 -8.90 -6.48 -9.94
C ASN A 39 -9.02 -5.12 -10.61
N LEU A 40 -8.24 -4.14 -10.17
CA LEU A 40 -8.30 -2.79 -10.72
C LEU A 40 -7.61 -2.66 -12.09
N THR A 41 -6.62 -3.51 -12.35
CA THR A 41 -5.85 -3.47 -13.61
C THR A 41 -6.32 -4.50 -14.62
N CYS A 42 -7.43 -5.16 -14.36
CA CYS A 42 -7.98 -6.20 -15.23
C CYS A 42 -6.97 -7.34 -15.47
N GLY A 43 -6.23 -7.71 -14.44
CA GLY A 43 -5.33 -8.86 -14.48
C GLY A 43 -3.92 -8.57 -14.94
N ASP A 44 -3.52 -7.31 -15.07
CA ASP A 44 -2.16 -6.96 -15.44
C ASP A 44 -1.24 -7.23 -14.24
N SER A 45 -0.55 -8.38 -14.28
CA SER A 45 0.21 -8.83 -13.12
C SER A 45 1.48 -8.00 -12.91
N GLU A 46 2.15 -7.58 -13.97
CA GLU A 46 3.35 -6.76 -13.86
C GLU A 46 3.04 -5.40 -13.24
N LEU A 47 2.01 -4.73 -13.76
CA LEU A 47 1.57 -3.45 -13.21
C LEU A 47 1.07 -3.60 -11.78
N SER A 48 0.34 -4.67 -11.47
CA SER A 48 -0.17 -4.91 -10.12
C SER A 48 0.97 -5.09 -9.13
N ASP A 49 2.03 -5.79 -9.51
CA ASP A 49 3.20 -5.97 -8.65
C ASP A 49 3.89 -4.63 -8.40
N ASP A 50 4.02 -3.79 -9.41
CA ASP A 50 4.63 -2.47 -9.27
C ASP A 50 3.81 -1.57 -8.35
N LEU A 51 2.49 -1.56 -8.51
CA LEU A 51 1.61 -0.76 -7.67
C LEU A 51 1.59 -1.25 -6.23
N ALA A 52 1.63 -2.57 -6.03
CA ALA A 52 1.69 -3.15 -4.69
C ALA A 52 3.00 -2.76 -4.00
N GLN A 53 4.11 -2.85 -4.71
CA GLN A 53 5.41 -2.46 -4.16
C GLN A 53 5.41 -0.99 -3.76
N ASP A 54 4.89 -0.12 -4.62
CA ASP A 54 4.80 1.31 -4.34
C ASP A 54 3.92 1.58 -3.11
N THR A 55 2.84 0.82 -2.96
CA THR A 55 1.97 0.92 -1.79
C THR A 55 2.73 0.64 -0.50
N PHE A 56 3.52 -0.43 -0.47
CA PHE A 56 4.28 -0.78 0.73
C PHE A 56 5.41 0.19 1.01
N ILE A 57 6.03 0.74 -0.02
CA ILE A 57 7.04 1.80 0.16
C ILE A 57 6.40 3.02 0.81
N LYS A 58 5.24 3.45 0.32
CA LYS A 58 4.53 4.59 0.89
C LYS A 58 4.04 4.31 2.30
N ALA A 59 3.59 3.08 2.55
CA ALA A 59 3.19 2.68 3.90
C ALA A 59 4.37 2.78 4.86
N TYR A 60 5.53 2.29 4.48
CA TYR A 60 6.72 2.35 5.33
C TYR A 60 7.12 3.78 5.64
N THR A 61 7.16 4.63 4.61
CA THR A 61 7.60 6.03 4.80
C THR A 61 6.60 6.86 5.59
N ASN A 62 5.34 6.44 5.66
CA ASN A 62 4.28 7.18 6.36
C ASN A 62 3.75 6.48 7.60
N ILE A 63 4.38 5.38 8.02
CA ILE A 63 3.83 4.57 9.10
C ILE A 63 3.74 5.33 10.42
N ALA A 64 4.63 6.30 10.64
CA ALA A 64 4.60 7.13 11.84
C ALA A 64 3.34 8.01 11.91
N SER A 65 2.66 8.22 10.78
CA SER A 65 1.42 9.00 10.75
C SER A 65 0.18 8.17 11.04
N PHE A 66 0.32 6.85 11.11
CA PHE A 66 -0.80 5.98 11.45
C PHE A 66 -1.16 6.17 12.93
N ARG A 67 -2.40 6.56 13.21
CA ARG A 67 -2.82 6.95 14.55
C ARG A 67 -3.85 6.02 15.17
N ASN A 68 -4.00 4.84 14.62
CA ASN A 68 -4.99 3.85 15.10
C ASN A 68 -6.44 4.37 15.08
N LEU A 69 -6.72 5.36 14.22
CA LEU A 69 -8.09 5.85 14.03
C LEU A 69 -8.90 4.90 13.16
N SER A 70 -8.23 3.98 12.49
CA SER A 70 -8.82 2.90 11.71
C SER A 70 -7.96 1.67 11.93
N SER A 71 -8.40 0.52 11.43
CA SER A 71 -7.52 -0.66 11.41
C SER A 71 -6.34 -0.41 10.49
N PHE A 72 -5.24 -1.12 10.71
CA PHE A 72 -4.08 -1.02 9.84
C PHE A 72 -4.45 -1.38 8.39
N SER A 73 -5.28 -2.42 8.21
CA SER A 73 -5.69 -2.81 6.85
C SER A 73 -6.45 -1.69 6.14
N THR A 74 -7.37 -1.00 6.82
CA THR A 74 -8.08 0.12 6.23
C THR A 74 -7.14 1.23 5.83
N TRP A 75 -6.19 1.55 6.69
CA TRP A 75 -5.18 2.58 6.41
C TRP A 75 -4.31 2.18 5.20
N LEU A 76 -3.91 0.92 5.14
CA LEU A 76 -3.10 0.40 4.04
C LEU A 76 -3.85 0.44 2.72
N TYR A 77 -5.13 0.05 2.72
CA TYR A 77 -5.95 0.10 1.50
C TYR A 77 -6.21 1.53 1.03
N ARG A 78 -6.27 2.50 1.93
CA ARG A 78 -6.33 3.90 1.53
C ARG A 78 -5.08 4.31 0.76
N ILE A 79 -3.92 3.88 1.22
CA ILE A 79 -2.67 4.15 0.51
C ILE A 79 -2.70 3.47 -0.86
N ALA A 80 -3.13 2.21 -0.92
CA ALA A 80 -3.23 1.49 -2.19
C ALA A 80 -4.18 2.20 -3.16
N TYR A 81 -5.31 2.68 -2.68
CA TYR A 81 -6.27 3.43 -3.49
C TYR A 81 -5.63 4.69 -4.05
N ASN A 82 -4.92 5.43 -3.23
CA ASN A 82 -4.23 6.64 -3.66
C ASN A 82 -3.14 6.35 -4.67
N VAL A 83 -2.41 5.27 -4.49
CA VAL A 83 -1.38 4.84 -5.46
C VAL A 83 -2.02 4.59 -6.82
N PHE A 84 -3.16 3.89 -6.84
CA PHE A 84 -3.87 3.61 -8.09
C PHE A 84 -4.39 4.90 -8.72
N TYR A 85 -4.96 5.79 -7.92
CA TYR A 85 -5.48 7.07 -8.39
C TYR A 85 -4.37 7.91 -9.02
N ASP A 86 -3.21 7.97 -8.38
CA ASP A 86 -2.07 8.71 -8.89
C ASP A 86 -1.59 8.12 -10.21
N TYR A 87 -1.59 6.80 -10.32
CA TYR A 87 -1.22 6.13 -11.56
C TYR A 87 -2.18 6.50 -12.70
N ILE A 88 -3.49 6.46 -12.45
CA ILE A 88 -4.49 6.78 -13.46
C ILE A 88 -4.37 8.24 -13.88
N ARG A 89 -4.19 9.14 -12.92
CA ARG A 89 -4.03 10.56 -13.20
C ARG A 89 -2.79 10.84 -14.05
N SER A 90 -1.70 10.20 -13.73
CA SER A 90 -0.46 10.33 -14.48
C SER A 90 -0.63 9.87 -15.93
N ARG A 91 -1.33 8.76 -16.14
CA ARG A 91 -1.61 8.28 -17.49
C ARG A 91 -2.49 9.25 -18.29
N LYS A 92 -3.51 9.80 -17.65
CA LYS A 92 -4.37 10.80 -18.28
C LYS A 92 -3.59 12.03 -18.73
N GLU A 93 -2.71 12.50 -17.88
CA GLU A 93 -1.88 13.66 -18.20
C GLU A 93 -0.98 13.38 -19.41
N LYS A 94 -0.36 12.20 -19.45
CA LYS A 94 0.49 11.82 -20.58
C LYS A 94 -0.30 11.73 -21.90
N ILE A 95 -1.49 11.15 -21.83
CA ILE A 95 -2.36 11.02 -22.99
C ILE A 95 -2.82 12.40 -23.45
N GLY A 96 -3.22 13.26 -22.49
CA GLY A 96 -3.63 14.62 -22.80
C GLY A 96 -2.54 15.42 -23.50
N ARG A 97 -1.30 15.27 -23.04
CA ARG A 97 -0.16 15.95 -23.64
C ARG A 97 0.11 15.46 -25.05
N ALA A 98 -0.12 14.18 -25.30
CA ALA A 98 0.11 13.60 -26.61
C ALA A 98 -0.85 14.16 -27.67
N HIS A 99 -1.96 14.74 -27.26
CA HIS A 99 -2.96 15.32 -28.15
C HIS A 99 -2.81 16.81 -28.38
N VAL A 100 -1.85 17.43 -27.76
CA VAL A 100 -1.63 18.87 -27.89
C VAL A 100 -0.75 19.24 -29.06
#